data_b67e8dab08bccd214112b176b35d0490
#
_entry.id   b67e8dab08bccd214112b176b35d0490
#
_cell.length_a   1.000
_cell.length_b   1.000
_cell.length_c   1.000
_cell.angle_alpha   90.00
_cell.angle_beta   90.00
_cell.angle_gamma   90.00
#
_symmetry.space_group_name_H-M   'P 1'
#
loop_
_entity.id
_entity.type
_entity.pdbx_description
1 polymer ?
#
loop_
_entity_poly.entity_id
_entity_poly.type
_entity_poly.pdbx_seq_one_letter_code
_entity_poly.pdbx_strand_id
1 'polypeptide(L)'
;MLNDKLKQGIARYFRPLPVILGICLIGVSSFSAVALLNHMDIPTFIVSLNAPKVTVAELQQGKLKPVILIDVRSPEEYAEDRIGESPLVPLSDIEAGFGVKQVQALARSSVNSDRTQPTIVLYCARGGRSVKAYQKLQQTGLNLAFLSGGITAWREAVPAKQDAQILAPISRSLPQPVSRF
;
A
#
# COMPACT_ATOMS: atom_id res chain seq x y z
N MET A 1 -29.25 32.50 -51.46
CA MET A 1 -28.06 31.65 -51.65
C MET A 1 -26.98 31.82 -50.57
N LEU A 2 -27.26 32.46 -49.42
CA LEU A 2 -26.26 32.68 -48.36
C LEU A 2 -26.46 31.82 -47.11
N ASN A 3 -27.55 31.01 -47.05
CA ASN A 3 -27.97 30.30 -45.86
C ASN A 3 -27.50 28.83 -45.77
N ASP A 4 -27.04 28.25 -46.88
CA ASP A 4 -26.66 26.82 -46.87
C ASP A 4 -25.20 26.58 -46.47
N LYS A 5 -24.31 27.57 -46.70
CA LYS A 5 -22.90 27.46 -46.27
C LYS A 5 -22.73 27.62 -44.78
N LEU A 6 -23.61 28.35 -44.08
CA LEU A 6 -23.57 28.46 -42.60
C LEU A 6 -24.03 27.19 -41.92
N LYS A 7 -25.01 26.47 -42.47
CA LYS A 7 -25.49 25.21 -41.90
C LYS A 7 -24.49 24.07 -42.01
N GLN A 8 -23.65 24.05 -43.02
CA GLN A 8 -22.61 23.02 -43.20
C GLN A 8 -21.40 23.23 -42.29
N GLY A 9 -21.11 24.47 -41.83
CA GLY A 9 -20.01 24.77 -40.92
C GLY A 9 -20.28 24.29 -39.48
N ILE A 10 -21.52 24.37 -39.04
CA ILE A 10 -21.91 24.00 -37.63
C ILE A 10 -22.01 22.47 -37.45
N ALA A 11 -22.38 21.75 -38.50
CA ALA A 11 -22.52 20.28 -38.44
C ALA A 11 -21.18 19.52 -38.28
N ARG A 12 -20.06 20.16 -38.62
CA ARG A 12 -18.73 19.56 -38.49
C ARG A 12 -18.16 19.62 -37.07
N TYR A 13 -18.59 20.55 -36.22
CA TYR A 13 -18.09 20.74 -34.88
C TYR A 13 -18.82 19.89 -33.84
N PHE A 14 -20.01 19.37 -34.13
CA PHE A 14 -20.84 18.60 -33.19
C PHE A 14 -20.63 17.10 -33.25
N ARG A 15 -19.78 16.55 -34.14
CA ARG A 15 -19.57 15.12 -34.32
C ARG A 15 -18.66 14.43 -33.27
N PRO A 16 -17.69 15.09 -32.62
CA PRO A 16 -16.84 14.36 -31.66
C PRO A 16 -17.43 14.27 -30.25
N LEU A 17 -18.40 15.11 -29.87
CA LEU A 17 -18.91 15.18 -28.50
C LEU A 17 -19.50 13.85 -27.97
N PRO A 18 -20.35 13.13 -28.72
CA PRO A 18 -20.89 11.86 -28.24
C PRO A 18 -19.84 10.74 -28.17
N VAL A 19 -18.83 10.78 -29.03
CA VAL A 19 -17.73 9.80 -29.01
C VAL A 19 -16.83 10.05 -27.80
N ILE A 20 -16.50 11.30 -27.52
CA ILE A 20 -15.69 11.68 -26.34
C ILE A 20 -16.45 11.35 -25.06
N LEU A 21 -17.76 11.64 -24.99
CA LEU A 21 -18.59 11.29 -23.83
C LEU A 21 -18.67 9.77 -23.64
N GLY A 22 -18.81 9.01 -24.73
CA GLY A 22 -18.81 7.54 -24.70
C GLY A 22 -17.48 6.95 -24.20
N ILE A 23 -16.35 7.48 -24.67
CA ILE A 23 -15.02 7.04 -24.21
C ILE A 23 -14.82 7.37 -22.73
N CYS A 24 -15.23 8.55 -22.26
CA CYS A 24 -15.17 8.91 -20.84
C CYS A 24 -16.04 7.99 -19.97
N LEU A 25 -17.27 7.66 -20.39
CA LEU A 25 -18.16 6.78 -19.64
C LEU A 25 -17.63 5.33 -19.58
N ILE A 26 -17.07 4.82 -20.66
CA ILE A 26 -16.42 3.49 -20.67
C ILE A 26 -15.17 3.50 -19.78
N GLY A 27 -14.36 4.54 -19.83
CA GLY A 27 -13.18 4.70 -18.98
C GLY A 27 -13.52 4.71 -17.49
N VAL A 28 -14.53 5.48 -17.09
CA VAL A 28 -14.96 5.58 -15.68
C VAL A 28 -15.55 4.26 -15.19
N SER A 29 -16.36 3.57 -15.99
CA SER A 29 -16.93 2.28 -15.60
C SER A 29 -15.88 1.17 -15.45
N SER A 30 -14.89 1.12 -16.35
CA SER A 30 -13.79 0.17 -16.28
C SER A 30 -12.89 0.43 -15.06
N PHE A 31 -12.60 1.70 -14.76
CA PHE A 31 -11.80 2.09 -13.62
C PHE A 31 -12.49 1.76 -12.29
N SER A 32 -13.79 2.02 -12.19
CA SER A 32 -14.60 1.66 -11.02
C SER A 32 -14.66 0.16 -10.80
N ALA A 33 -14.78 -0.64 -11.87
CA ALA A 33 -14.78 -2.10 -11.80
C ALA A 33 -13.45 -2.66 -11.26
N VAL A 34 -12.31 -2.11 -11.68
CA VAL A 34 -10.99 -2.53 -11.19
C VAL A 34 -10.82 -2.19 -9.70
N ALA A 35 -11.26 -1.01 -9.26
CA ALA A 35 -11.22 -0.63 -7.84
C ALA A 35 -12.10 -1.56 -6.99
N LEU A 36 -13.29 -1.93 -7.49
CA LEU A 36 -14.20 -2.83 -6.81
C LEU A 36 -13.63 -4.25 -6.68
N LEU A 37 -12.97 -4.76 -7.72
CA LEU A 37 -12.29 -6.06 -7.71
C LEU A 37 -11.15 -6.12 -6.68
N ASN A 38 -10.47 -5.00 -6.42
CA ASN A 38 -9.43 -4.91 -5.40
C ASN A 38 -9.97 -4.62 -3.98
N HIS A 39 -11.28 -4.57 -3.78
CA HIS A 39 -11.92 -4.24 -2.48
C HIS A 39 -11.42 -2.90 -1.89
N MET A 40 -11.13 -1.92 -2.75
CA MET A 40 -10.68 -0.58 -2.38
C MET A 40 -11.71 0.45 -2.82
N ASP A 41 -11.87 1.52 -2.06
CA ASP A 41 -12.55 2.72 -2.53
C ASP A 41 -11.72 3.43 -3.62
N ILE A 42 -12.39 4.15 -4.52
CA ILE A 42 -11.74 4.81 -5.68
C ILE A 42 -10.59 5.74 -5.26
N PRO A 43 -10.72 6.60 -4.23
CA PRO A 43 -9.61 7.44 -3.79
C PRO A 43 -8.38 6.63 -3.33
N THR A 44 -8.60 5.57 -2.55
CA THR A 44 -7.52 4.66 -2.10
C THR A 44 -6.86 3.95 -3.28
N PHE A 45 -7.65 3.54 -4.28
CA PHE A 45 -7.12 2.93 -5.49
C PHE A 45 -6.21 3.91 -6.27
N ILE A 46 -6.64 5.17 -6.46
CA ILE A 46 -5.82 6.20 -7.14
C ILE A 46 -4.49 6.39 -6.42
N VAL A 47 -4.49 6.47 -5.09
CA VAL A 47 -3.25 6.59 -4.31
C VAL A 47 -2.38 5.36 -4.47
N SER A 48 -2.96 4.17 -4.52
CA SER A 48 -2.20 2.92 -4.67
C SER A 48 -1.42 2.83 -6.00
N LEU A 49 -1.83 3.57 -7.02
CA LEU A 49 -1.12 3.62 -8.31
C LEU A 49 0.23 4.35 -8.19
N ASN A 50 0.32 5.37 -7.35
CA ASN A 50 1.49 6.24 -7.21
C ASN A 50 2.30 5.97 -5.92
N ALA A 51 1.72 5.28 -4.93
CA ALA A 51 2.40 5.00 -3.68
C ALA A 51 3.47 3.91 -3.86
N PRO A 52 4.63 4.04 -3.19
CA PRO A 52 5.67 3.03 -3.21
C PRO A 52 5.13 1.68 -2.77
N LYS A 53 5.31 0.67 -3.59
CA LYS A 53 4.87 -0.71 -3.35
C LYS A 53 6.03 -1.67 -3.49
N VAL A 54 5.98 -2.72 -2.69
CA VAL A 54 6.97 -3.80 -2.65
C VAL A 54 6.25 -5.11 -2.91
N THR A 55 6.83 -5.95 -3.72
CA THR A 55 6.35 -7.30 -3.98
C THR A 55 6.98 -8.31 -3.01
N VAL A 56 6.33 -9.47 -2.84
CA VAL A 56 6.89 -10.57 -2.04
C VAL A 56 8.25 -10.99 -2.57
N ALA A 57 8.42 -11.06 -3.90
CA ALA A 57 9.69 -11.44 -4.52
C ALA A 57 10.83 -10.44 -4.21
N GLU A 58 10.56 -9.15 -4.16
CA GLU A 58 11.56 -8.14 -3.79
C GLU A 58 11.99 -8.25 -2.33
N LEU A 59 11.04 -8.54 -1.42
CA LEU A 59 11.36 -8.82 -0.03
C LEU A 59 12.22 -10.09 0.11
N GLN A 60 11.86 -11.17 -0.56
CA GLN A 60 12.63 -12.42 -0.56
C GLN A 60 14.05 -12.24 -1.10
N GLN A 61 14.23 -11.42 -2.12
CA GLN A 61 15.55 -11.11 -2.71
C GLN A 61 16.39 -10.20 -1.80
N GLY A 62 15.82 -9.68 -0.72
CA GLY A 62 16.53 -8.81 0.21
C GLY A 62 17.04 -7.51 -0.41
N LYS A 63 16.39 -7.02 -1.46
CA LYS A 63 16.74 -5.76 -2.15
C LYS A 63 16.56 -4.53 -1.27
N LEU A 64 15.66 -4.62 -0.30
CA LEU A 64 15.37 -3.55 0.66
C LEU A 64 15.98 -3.94 2.00
N LYS A 65 17.01 -3.24 2.42
CA LYS A 65 17.64 -3.42 3.74
C LYS A 65 18.17 -2.09 4.24
N PRO A 66 17.89 -1.73 5.49
CA PRO A 66 17.03 -2.41 6.46
C PRO A 66 15.53 -2.25 6.17
N VAL A 67 14.72 -3.24 6.55
CA VAL A 67 13.26 -3.28 6.36
C VAL A 67 12.56 -3.59 7.68
N ILE A 68 11.46 -2.92 7.94
CA ILE A 68 10.52 -3.23 9.02
C ILE A 68 9.17 -3.53 8.37
N LEU A 69 8.66 -4.76 8.55
CA LEU A 69 7.29 -5.11 8.20
C LEU A 69 6.38 -4.71 9.35
N ILE A 70 5.28 -4.00 9.07
CA ILE A 70 4.26 -3.63 10.07
C ILE A 70 2.90 -4.13 9.60
N ASP A 71 2.23 -4.90 10.46
CA ASP A 71 0.86 -5.33 10.26
C ASP A 71 -0.11 -4.20 10.67
N VAL A 72 -1.01 -3.81 9.76
CA VAL A 72 -2.02 -2.78 10.04
C VAL A 72 -3.43 -3.37 10.12
N ARG A 73 -3.55 -4.69 10.30
CA ARG A 73 -4.81 -5.41 10.50
C ARG A 73 -5.34 -5.26 11.92
N SER A 74 -6.43 -5.95 12.22
CA SER A 74 -6.96 -6.01 13.58
C SER A 74 -6.14 -6.96 14.47
N PRO A 75 -6.22 -6.82 15.81
CA PRO A 75 -5.56 -7.74 16.74
C PRO A 75 -5.99 -9.20 16.55
N GLU A 76 -7.26 -9.43 16.20
CA GLU A 76 -7.81 -10.77 15.96
C GLU A 76 -7.15 -11.41 14.74
N GLU A 77 -7.12 -10.71 13.60
CA GLU A 77 -6.47 -11.17 12.37
C GLU A 77 -4.95 -11.43 12.59
N TYR A 78 -4.32 -10.58 13.39
CA TYR A 78 -2.90 -10.73 13.74
C TYR A 78 -2.64 -11.96 14.62
N ALA A 79 -3.55 -12.29 15.53
CA ALA A 79 -3.45 -13.47 16.38
C ALA A 79 -3.63 -14.78 15.59
N GLU A 80 -4.47 -14.75 14.53
CA GLU A 80 -4.70 -15.92 13.67
C GLU A 80 -3.47 -16.23 12.80
N ASP A 81 -2.92 -15.21 12.15
CA ASP A 81 -1.74 -15.35 11.27
C ASP A 81 -1.03 -14.00 11.13
N ARG A 82 0.29 -14.02 11.00
CA ARG A 82 1.12 -12.84 10.76
C ARG A 82 2.40 -13.18 9.98
N ILE A 83 3.02 -12.22 9.38
CA ILE A 83 4.30 -12.42 8.67
C ILE A 83 5.45 -12.34 9.68
N GLY A 84 5.95 -13.48 10.10
CA GLY A 84 7.05 -13.58 11.06
C GLY A 84 6.76 -12.86 12.38
N GLU A 85 7.73 -12.14 12.90
CA GLU A 85 7.62 -11.35 14.15
C GLU A 85 7.33 -9.87 13.86
N SER A 86 6.57 -9.57 12.79
CA SER A 86 6.20 -8.19 12.46
C SER A 86 5.37 -7.56 13.58
N PRO A 87 5.66 -6.32 14.01
CA PRO A 87 4.83 -5.62 14.97
C PRO A 87 3.45 -5.29 14.42
N LEU A 88 2.45 -5.30 15.29
CA LEU A 88 1.09 -4.86 15.01
C LEU A 88 0.94 -3.38 15.33
N VAL A 89 0.46 -2.60 14.37
CA VAL A 89 0.00 -1.22 14.55
C VAL A 89 -1.31 -1.07 13.77
N PRO A 90 -2.46 -1.34 14.37
CA PRO A 90 -3.75 -1.32 13.70
C PRO A 90 -4.02 -0.02 12.95
N LEU A 91 -4.69 -0.10 11.79
CA LEU A 91 -5.10 1.09 11.04
C LEU A 91 -5.92 2.06 11.90
N SER A 92 -6.81 1.54 12.76
CA SER A 92 -7.59 2.36 13.72
C SER A 92 -6.70 3.24 14.59
N ASP A 93 -5.58 2.69 15.09
CA ASP A 93 -4.66 3.43 15.95
C ASP A 93 -3.87 4.47 15.16
N ILE A 94 -3.53 4.17 13.90
CA ILE A 94 -2.90 5.12 12.99
C ILE A 94 -3.86 6.27 12.67
N GLU A 95 -5.13 5.98 12.41
CA GLU A 95 -6.18 6.97 12.17
C GLU A 95 -6.45 7.84 13.40
N ALA A 96 -6.39 7.27 14.60
CA ALA A 96 -6.51 7.98 15.87
C ALA A 96 -5.23 8.76 16.27
N GLY A 97 -4.11 8.59 15.55
CA GLY A 97 -2.85 9.28 15.78
C GLY A 97 -1.87 8.59 16.74
N PHE A 98 -2.31 7.64 17.57
CA PHE A 98 -1.38 6.91 18.47
C PHE A 98 -0.44 6.01 17.66
N GLY A 99 -0.97 5.32 16.64
CA GLY A 99 -0.20 4.44 15.77
C GLY A 99 0.89 5.18 15.01
N VAL A 100 0.68 6.46 14.67
CA VAL A 100 1.72 7.29 14.03
C VAL A 100 2.97 7.36 14.92
N LYS A 101 2.79 7.62 16.23
CA LYS A 101 3.90 7.68 17.20
C LYS A 101 4.58 6.31 17.37
N GLN A 102 3.82 5.22 17.33
CA GLN A 102 4.35 3.86 17.41
C GLN A 102 5.23 3.54 16.20
N VAL A 103 4.75 3.82 14.98
CA VAL A 103 5.53 3.62 13.75
C VAL A 103 6.81 4.44 13.76
N GLN A 104 6.76 5.72 14.20
CA GLN A 104 7.94 6.55 14.34
C GLN A 104 8.93 6.02 15.38
N ALA A 105 8.45 5.44 16.48
CA ALA A 105 9.29 4.83 17.49
C ALA A 105 10.00 3.58 16.95
N LEU A 106 9.26 2.70 16.25
CA LEU A 106 9.81 1.52 15.57
C LEU A 106 10.89 1.92 14.54
N ALA A 107 10.63 2.94 13.74
CA ALA A 107 11.61 3.45 12.77
C ALA A 107 12.89 3.91 13.45
N ARG A 108 12.78 4.70 14.54
CA ARG A 108 13.94 5.22 15.29
C ARG A 108 14.74 4.11 15.96
N SER A 109 14.08 3.13 16.56
CA SER A 109 14.76 2.01 17.23
C SER A 109 15.50 1.08 16.29
N SER A 110 15.19 1.14 15.00
CA SER A 110 15.76 0.27 13.97
C SER A 110 16.76 0.98 13.05
N VAL A 111 17.19 2.20 13.40
CA VAL A 111 18.29 2.88 12.71
C VAL A 111 19.60 2.17 13.02
N ASN A 112 20.27 1.68 11.97
CA ASN A 112 21.55 0.99 12.10
C ASN A 112 22.69 1.93 12.50
N SER A 113 23.84 1.34 12.88
CA SER A 113 25.08 2.06 13.17
C SER A 113 25.49 3.04 12.06
N ASP A 114 25.16 2.72 10.81
CA ASP A 114 25.43 3.53 9.62
C ASP A 114 24.42 4.67 9.42
N ARG A 115 23.50 4.89 10.38
CA ARG A 115 22.41 5.88 10.33
C ARG A 115 21.47 5.71 9.13
N THR A 116 21.44 4.52 8.51
CA THR A 116 20.51 4.22 7.42
C THR A 116 19.11 4.04 7.99
N GLN A 117 18.17 4.85 7.50
CA GLN A 117 16.77 4.73 7.88
C GLN A 117 16.16 3.47 7.24
N PRO A 118 15.40 2.69 8.01
CA PRO A 118 14.72 1.51 7.47
C PRO A 118 13.60 1.91 6.52
N THR A 119 13.34 1.04 5.53
CA THR A 119 12.10 1.08 4.77
C THR A 119 11.02 0.39 5.58
N ILE A 120 9.95 1.12 5.88
CA ILE A 120 8.78 0.59 6.57
C ILE A 120 7.80 0.06 5.53
N VAL A 121 7.57 -1.24 5.55
CA VAL A 121 6.64 -1.91 4.64
C VAL A 121 5.36 -2.25 5.41
N LEU A 122 4.30 -1.52 5.11
CA LEU A 122 2.98 -1.74 5.71
C LEU A 122 2.27 -2.88 4.98
N TYR A 123 1.64 -3.79 5.71
CA TYR A 123 0.80 -4.82 5.10
C TYR A 123 -0.53 -5.00 5.83
N CYS A 124 -1.52 -5.44 5.08
CA CYS A 124 -2.81 -5.89 5.58
C CYS A 124 -3.22 -7.18 4.86
N ALA A 125 -4.49 -7.53 4.80
CA ALA A 125 -4.94 -8.73 4.10
C ALA A 125 -4.61 -8.69 2.59
N ARG A 126 -5.03 -7.64 1.86
CA ARG A 126 -4.91 -7.54 0.40
C ARG A 126 -4.34 -6.21 -0.12
N GLY A 127 -4.06 -5.23 0.74
CA GLY A 127 -3.46 -3.96 0.35
C GLY A 127 -4.28 -2.70 0.69
N GLY A 128 -5.61 -2.74 0.71
CA GLY A 128 -6.45 -1.55 0.89
C GLY A 128 -6.18 -0.78 2.19
N ARG A 129 -6.12 -1.46 3.33
CA ARG A 129 -5.83 -0.84 4.64
C ARG A 129 -4.40 -0.31 4.73
N SER A 130 -3.43 -1.01 4.14
CA SER A 130 -2.03 -0.55 4.12
C SER A 130 -1.84 0.71 3.28
N VAL A 131 -2.59 0.89 2.19
CA VAL A 131 -2.61 2.14 1.42
C VAL A 131 -3.20 3.28 2.24
N LYS A 132 -4.30 3.05 3.00
CA LYS A 132 -4.87 4.06 3.91
C LYS A 132 -3.89 4.44 5.03
N ALA A 133 -3.21 3.45 5.60
CA ALA A 133 -2.16 3.69 6.59
C ALA A 133 -0.99 4.49 5.98
N TYR A 134 -0.57 4.17 4.77
CA TYR A 134 0.44 4.94 4.03
C TYR A 134 0.03 6.41 3.88
N GLN A 135 -1.21 6.69 3.46
CA GLN A 135 -1.72 8.06 3.33
C GLN A 135 -1.61 8.86 4.63
N LYS A 136 -1.89 8.23 5.77
CA LYS A 136 -1.79 8.89 7.09
C LYS A 136 -0.34 9.13 7.50
N LEU A 137 0.57 8.23 7.13
CA LEU A 137 1.96 8.26 7.56
C LEU A 137 2.88 9.03 6.61
N GLN A 138 2.48 9.30 5.35
CA GLN A 138 3.35 9.91 4.33
C GLN A 138 3.94 11.27 4.74
N GLN A 139 3.24 12.03 5.59
CA GLN A 139 3.72 13.33 6.07
C GLN A 139 4.76 13.23 7.20
N THR A 140 5.05 12.03 7.68
CA THR A 140 6.00 11.82 8.79
C THR A 140 7.46 11.87 8.37
N GLY A 141 7.76 11.91 7.06
CA GLY A 141 9.11 11.87 6.51
C GLY A 141 9.78 10.48 6.58
N LEU A 142 9.04 9.44 6.96
CA LEU A 142 9.53 8.06 6.99
C LEU A 142 9.60 7.48 5.56
N ASN A 143 10.55 6.58 5.34
CA ASN A 143 10.62 5.82 4.09
C ASN A 143 9.57 4.71 4.13
N LEU A 144 8.44 4.93 3.45
CA LEU A 144 7.25 4.09 3.52
C LEU A 144 7.00 3.38 2.21
N ALA A 145 6.60 2.12 2.29
CA ALA A 145 6.04 1.35 1.19
C ALA A 145 4.91 0.45 1.71
N PHE A 146 4.15 -0.18 0.83
CA PHE A 146 3.18 -1.21 1.22
C PHE A 146 3.41 -2.50 0.45
N LEU A 147 3.09 -3.64 1.08
CA LEU A 147 3.19 -4.96 0.47
C LEU A 147 2.05 -5.17 -0.52
N SER A 148 2.39 -5.35 -1.80
CA SER A 148 1.43 -5.64 -2.86
C SER A 148 0.74 -6.97 -2.59
N GLY A 149 -0.59 -6.99 -2.60
CA GLY A 149 -1.41 -8.16 -2.29
C GLY A 149 -1.44 -8.56 -0.81
N GLY A 150 -0.70 -7.87 0.07
CA GLY A 150 -0.69 -8.08 1.51
C GLY A 150 -0.27 -9.48 1.95
N ILE A 151 -0.77 -9.90 3.13
CA ILE A 151 -0.44 -11.24 3.66
C ILE A 151 -1.00 -12.37 2.78
N THR A 152 -2.06 -12.13 2.03
CA THR A 152 -2.60 -13.12 1.08
C THR A 152 -1.54 -13.49 0.04
N ALA A 153 -0.96 -12.50 -0.66
CA ALA A 153 0.11 -12.74 -1.63
C ALA A 153 1.38 -13.31 -0.98
N TRP A 154 1.66 -12.90 0.26
CA TRP A 154 2.76 -13.49 1.01
C TRP A 154 2.55 -14.99 1.24
N ARG A 155 1.37 -15.42 1.70
CA ARG A 155 1.04 -16.83 1.99
C ARG A 155 0.96 -17.71 0.73
N GLU A 156 0.60 -17.13 -0.41
CA GLU A 156 0.66 -17.82 -1.71
C GLU A 156 2.11 -18.15 -2.12
N ALA A 157 3.07 -17.29 -1.77
CA ALA A 157 4.47 -17.44 -2.14
C ALA A 157 5.33 -18.07 -1.05
N VAL A 158 4.94 -17.95 0.24
CA VAL A 158 5.74 -18.31 1.41
C VAL A 158 4.89 -19.06 2.43
N PRO A 159 5.12 -20.37 2.61
CA PRO A 159 4.51 -21.10 3.73
C PRO A 159 4.92 -20.51 5.07
N ALA A 160 4.00 -20.46 6.03
CA ALA A 160 4.23 -19.83 7.34
C ALA A 160 5.49 -20.35 8.07
N LYS A 161 5.83 -21.62 7.91
CA LYS A 161 7.04 -22.24 8.49
C LYS A 161 8.36 -21.65 7.96
N GLN A 162 8.32 -20.95 6.83
CA GLN A 162 9.51 -20.39 6.19
C GLN A 162 9.70 -18.89 6.49
N ASP A 163 8.74 -18.24 7.14
CA ASP A 163 8.82 -16.81 7.46
C ASP A 163 10.14 -16.45 8.14
N ALA A 164 10.53 -17.22 9.17
CA ALA A 164 11.75 -16.98 9.92
C ALA A 164 13.02 -17.08 9.07
N GLN A 165 13.06 -17.99 8.10
CA GLN A 165 14.22 -18.17 7.22
C GLN A 165 14.37 -16.99 6.23
N ILE A 166 13.25 -16.50 5.70
CA ILE A 166 13.24 -15.40 4.72
C ILE A 166 13.49 -14.06 5.45
N LEU A 167 12.92 -13.89 6.64
CA LEU A 167 12.99 -12.65 7.38
C LEU A 167 14.21 -12.53 8.29
N ALA A 168 14.90 -13.63 8.64
CA ALA A 168 16.09 -13.61 9.49
C ALA A 168 17.19 -12.63 9.02
N PRO A 169 17.48 -12.51 7.72
CA PRO A 169 18.43 -11.49 7.23
C PRO A 169 17.90 -10.05 7.36
N ILE A 170 16.57 -9.88 7.44
CA ILE A 170 15.88 -8.59 7.50
C ILE A 170 15.70 -8.18 8.96
N SER A 171 15.39 -9.15 9.84
CA SER A 171 15.04 -8.94 11.25
C SER A 171 16.24 -8.74 12.19
N ARG A 172 17.48 -9.02 11.76
CA ARG A 172 18.66 -8.84 12.61
C ARG A 172 18.93 -7.40 13.06
N SER A 173 18.22 -6.44 12.52
CA SER A 173 18.30 -5.03 12.89
C SER A 173 17.23 -4.58 13.89
N LEU A 174 16.28 -5.44 14.27
CA LEU A 174 15.30 -5.10 15.29
C LEU A 174 15.87 -5.33 16.69
N PRO A 175 15.79 -4.36 17.61
CA PRO A 175 16.11 -4.61 19.03
C PRO A 175 15.15 -5.67 19.55
N GLN A 176 15.72 -6.70 20.18
CA GLN A 176 14.94 -7.74 20.85
C GLN A 176 14.03 -7.08 21.89
N PRO A 177 12.76 -7.52 22.02
CA PRO A 177 11.91 -7.03 23.08
C PRO A 177 12.60 -7.33 24.42
N VAL A 178 12.95 -6.29 25.16
CA VAL A 178 13.43 -6.46 26.54
C VAL A 178 12.32 -7.14 27.33
N SER A 179 12.54 -8.41 27.66
CA SER A 179 11.72 -9.16 28.62
C SER A 179 11.83 -8.43 29.96
N ARG A 180 10.85 -7.59 30.27
CA ARG A 180 10.68 -7.10 31.64
C ARG A 180 9.95 -8.19 32.40
N PHE A 181 10.69 -8.86 33.28
CA PHE A 181 10.16 -9.62 34.37
C PHE A 181 9.44 -8.70 35.36
#